data_02bc249a67ccf0da907ad6ec0fc82315
#
_entry.id   02bc249a67ccf0da907ad6ec0fc82315
#
_cell.length_a   1.000
_cell.length_b   1.000
_cell.length_c   1.000
_cell.angle_alpha   90.00
_cell.angle_beta   90.00
_cell.angle_gamma   90.00
#
_symmetry.space_group_name_H-M   'P 1'
#
loop_
_entity.id
_entity.type
_entity.pdbx_description
1 polymer ?
#
loop_
_entity_poly.entity_id
_entity_poly.type
_entity_poly.pdbx_seq_one_letter_code
_entity_poly.pdbx_strand_id
1 'polypeptide(L)'
;MNKREIESITQVVFPTHQDEFQHAEVLVVLGSYKATQYKMPTAVRLYKEKKVSKLLLSGGNLAIDQKPEFESMKEYALDNGVSDSDIILERRAKNTVENAQYSAEIILESDVAKRSVAILTTAFHIKRAKYLFKHALPQYLELHSYFVNDSSTRRDNWWYTESAVSRVMHNHEVIKRLGVKPYA
;
A
#
# COMPACT_ATOMS: atom_id res chain seq x y z
N MET A 1 -0.07 -16.88 22.02
CA MET A 1 -0.29 -17.67 20.77
C MET A 1 0.70 -18.82 20.69
N ASN A 2 0.25 -19.98 20.24
CA ASN A 2 1.15 -21.10 19.99
C ASN A 2 1.72 -21.04 18.55
N LYS A 3 2.72 -21.87 18.24
CA LYS A 3 3.41 -21.88 16.95
C LYS A 3 2.48 -22.13 15.76
N ARG A 4 1.53 -23.05 15.89
CA ARG A 4 0.57 -23.37 14.81
C ARG A 4 -0.38 -22.19 14.49
N GLU A 5 -0.82 -21.46 15.52
CA GLU A 5 -1.63 -20.26 15.35
C GLU A 5 -0.86 -19.15 14.63
N ILE A 6 0.41 -18.93 15.04
CA ILE A 6 1.29 -17.95 14.38
C ILE A 6 1.48 -18.29 12.90
N GLU A 7 1.79 -19.53 12.58
CA GLU A 7 1.96 -20.01 11.21
C GLU A 7 0.67 -19.83 10.37
N SER A 8 -0.47 -20.23 10.90
CA SER A 8 -1.77 -20.09 10.23
C SER A 8 -2.10 -18.62 9.92
N ILE A 9 -1.98 -17.74 10.91
CA ILE A 9 -2.24 -16.30 10.73
C ILE A 9 -1.25 -15.67 9.74
N THR A 10 0.04 -16.06 9.83
CA THR A 10 1.08 -15.58 8.93
C THR A 10 0.78 -15.92 7.47
N GLN A 11 0.33 -17.14 7.18
CA GLN A 11 -0.06 -17.55 5.83
C GLN A 11 -1.25 -16.76 5.28
N VAL A 12 -2.22 -16.43 6.14
CA VAL A 12 -3.37 -15.64 5.74
C VAL A 12 -2.99 -14.20 5.47
N VAL A 13 -2.19 -13.58 6.34
CA VAL A 13 -1.95 -12.12 6.31
C VAL A 13 -0.82 -11.73 5.38
N PHE A 14 0.31 -12.45 5.43
CA PHE A 14 1.52 -12.03 4.72
C PHE A 14 1.63 -12.65 3.32
N PRO A 15 2.08 -11.88 2.32
CA PRO A 15 2.44 -12.41 1.02
C PRO A 15 3.70 -13.26 1.11
N THR A 16 3.89 -14.16 0.14
CA THR A 16 5.09 -14.99 0.01
C THR A 16 6.12 -14.39 -0.93
N HIS A 17 5.66 -13.62 -1.91
CA HIS A 17 6.50 -12.98 -2.95
C HIS A 17 5.90 -11.64 -3.36
N GLN A 18 6.70 -10.81 -4.01
CA GLN A 18 6.28 -9.58 -4.69
C GLN A 18 5.60 -9.93 -6.01
N ASP A 19 4.65 -9.11 -6.45
CA ASP A 19 4.23 -9.18 -7.85
C ASP A 19 5.39 -8.67 -8.73
N GLU A 20 5.70 -9.43 -9.77
CA GLU A 20 6.66 -9.00 -10.79
C GLU A 20 5.90 -8.24 -11.88
N PHE A 21 6.32 -7.01 -12.14
CA PHE A 21 5.82 -6.21 -13.26
C PHE A 21 6.97 -5.39 -13.84
N GLN A 22 6.90 -5.16 -15.14
CA GLN A 22 7.91 -4.36 -15.83
C GLN A 22 7.61 -2.87 -15.69
N HIS A 23 6.35 -2.49 -15.83
CA HIS A 23 5.91 -1.10 -15.73
C HIS A 23 4.45 -1.02 -15.27
N ALA A 24 4.15 -0.01 -14.45
CA ALA A 24 2.80 0.44 -14.15
C ALA A 24 2.69 1.96 -14.38
N GLU A 25 1.56 2.42 -14.90
CA GLU A 25 1.38 3.84 -15.21
C GLU A 25 1.29 4.70 -13.96
N VAL A 26 0.67 4.16 -12.90
CA VAL A 26 0.52 4.83 -11.61
C VAL A 26 0.88 3.87 -10.48
N LEU A 27 1.67 4.35 -9.53
CA LEU A 27 1.88 3.71 -8.23
C LEU A 27 1.08 4.43 -7.17
N VAL A 28 0.06 3.79 -6.61
CA VAL A 28 -0.66 4.30 -5.45
C VAL A 28 0.10 3.94 -4.18
N VAL A 29 0.61 4.93 -3.48
CA VAL A 29 1.29 4.76 -2.20
C VAL A 29 0.29 5.03 -1.07
N LEU A 30 -0.06 3.99 -0.31
CA LEU A 30 -0.99 4.14 0.80
C LEU A 30 -0.30 4.80 1.99
N GLY A 31 -0.88 5.88 2.49
CA GLY A 31 -0.43 6.59 3.67
C GLY A 31 -0.33 5.71 4.92
N SER A 32 0.44 6.14 5.87
CA SER A 32 0.51 5.63 7.25
C SER A 32 1.41 6.54 8.07
N TYR A 33 1.30 6.45 9.39
CA TYR A 33 2.08 7.26 10.34
C TYR A 33 3.59 7.36 10.03
N LYS A 34 4.20 6.32 9.44
CA LYS A 34 5.62 6.26 9.04
C LYS A 34 5.81 5.96 7.56
N ALA A 35 4.94 6.49 6.69
CA ALA A 35 5.01 6.22 5.25
C ALA A 35 6.34 6.68 4.64
N THR A 36 6.84 7.84 5.04
CA THR A 36 8.12 8.41 4.59
C THR A 36 9.31 7.53 4.95
N GLN A 37 9.26 6.84 6.09
CA GLN A 37 10.34 5.96 6.54
C GLN A 37 10.38 4.62 5.78
N TYR A 38 9.22 4.01 5.51
CA TYR A 38 9.17 2.63 5.01
C TYR A 38 8.75 2.52 3.56
N LYS A 39 7.80 3.33 3.09
CA LYS A 39 7.21 3.20 1.75
C LYS A 39 7.83 4.12 0.73
N MET A 40 8.03 5.38 1.08
CA MET A 40 8.53 6.38 0.14
C MET A 40 9.91 6.09 -0.46
N PRO A 41 10.90 5.53 0.27
CA PRO A 41 12.17 5.11 -0.35
C PRO A 41 11.96 4.13 -1.51
N THR A 42 11.04 3.18 -1.36
CA THR A 42 10.70 2.22 -2.42
C THR A 42 9.92 2.87 -3.56
N ALA A 43 8.96 3.75 -3.25
CA ALA A 43 8.19 4.48 -4.27
C ALA A 43 9.11 5.32 -5.19
N VAL A 44 10.00 6.10 -4.59
CA VAL A 44 10.99 6.90 -5.33
C VAL A 44 11.94 6.04 -6.14
N ARG A 45 12.40 4.91 -5.60
CA ARG A 45 13.25 3.97 -6.33
C ARG A 45 12.54 3.41 -7.56
N LEU A 46 11.30 2.94 -7.43
CA LEU A 46 10.50 2.42 -8.55
C LEU A 46 10.26 3.48 -9.63
N TYR A 47 10.05 4.74 -9.23
CA TYR A 47 9.92 5.87 -10.14
C TYR A 47 11.24 6.14 -10.89
N LYS A 48 12.38 6.22 -10.19
CA LYS A 48 13.71 6.43 -10.80
C LYS A 48 14.12 5.29 -11.73
N GLU A 49 13.74 4.06 -11.42
CA GLU A 49 13.94 2.87 -12.26
C GLU A 49 12.96 2.83 -13.47
N LYS A 50 12.09 3.83 -13.61
CA LYS A 50 11.04 3.89 -14.64
C LYS A 50 10.08 2.69 -14.64
N LYS A 51 9.97 2.02 -13.50
CA LYS A 51 8.97 0.98 -13.28
C LYS A 51 7.56 1.55 -13.04
N VAL A 52 7.50 2.83 -12.67
CA VAL A 52 6.23 3.57 -12.57
C VAL A 52 6.39 4.97 -13.15
N SER A 53 5.33 5.49 -13.80
CA SER A 53 5.37 6.81 -14.43
C SER A 53 4.94 7.93 -13.48
N LYS A 54 3.96 7.66 -12.60
CA LYS A 54 3.42 8.63 -11.66
C LYS A 54 3.24 8.02 -10.27
N LEU A 55 3.29 8.89 -9.25
CA LEU A 55 2.98 8.53 -7.87
C LEU A 55 1.65 9.15 -7.46
N LEU A 56 0.67 8.33 -7.05
CA LEU A 56 -0.53 8.79 -6.38
C LEU A 56 -0.36 8.56 -4.88
N LEU A 57 -0.26 9.64 -4.11
CA LEU A 57 -0.02 9.62 -2.67
C LEU A 57 -1.36 9.76 -1.94
N SER A 58 -1.81 8.68 -1.31
CA SER A 58 -3.16 8.59 -0.73
C SER A 58 -3.12 8.47 0.79
N GLY A 59 -3.80 9.40 1.48
CA GLY A 59 -3.99 9.35 2.93
C GLY A 59 -4.08 10.73 3.58
N GLY A 60 -5.19 11.01 4.25
CA GLY A 60 -5.49 12.29 4.89
C GLY A 60 -5.29 12.31 6.41
N ASN A 61 -4.83 11.21 7.04
CA ASN A 61 -4.51 11.18 8.46
C ASN A 61 -3.17 11.89 8.74
N LEU A 62 -2.86 12.14 10.00
CA LEU A 62 -1.57 12.74 10.39
C LEU A 62 -0.44 11.70 10.38
N ALA A 63 0.67 12.07 9.76
CA ALA A 63 1.93 11.34 9.79
C ALA A 63 2.73 11.65 11.08
N ILE A 64 3.92 11.08 11.21
CA ILE A 64 4.79 11.23 12.40
C ILE A 64 5.24 12.69 12.62
N ASP A 65 5.35 13.48 11.57
CA ASP A 65 5.70 14.89 11.55
C ASP A 65 4.51 15.85 11.78
N GLN A 66 3.35 15.29 12.14
CA GLN A 66 2.09 16.00 12.38
C GLN A 66 1.50 16.69 11.13
N LYS A 67 2.02 16.41 9.96
CA LYS A 67 1.42 16.82 8.68
C LYS A 67 0.48 15.73 8.16
N PRO A 68 -0.46 16.05 7.24
CA PRO A 68 -1.21 15.01 6.51
C PRO A 68 -0.28 14.04 5.79
N GLU A 69 -0.62 12.75 5.79
CA GLU A 69 0.21 11.69 5.21
C GLU A 69 0.59 11.98 3.74
N PHE A 70 -0.36 12.49 2.93
CA PHE A 70 -0.10 12.84 1.53
C PHE A 70 0.93 13.97 1.40
N GLU A 71 0.92 14.93 2.32
CA GLU A 71 1.83 16.08 2.31
C GLU A 71 3.26 15.66 2.67
N SER A 72 3.43 14.92 3.77
CA SER A 72 4.73 14.35 4.17
C SER A 72 5.31 13.46 3.07
N MET A 73 4.47 12.65 2.41
CA MET A 73 4.91 11.82 1.29
C MET A 73 5.30 12.66 0.06
N LYS A 74 4.55 13.75 -0.23
CA LYS A 74 4.87 14.66 -1.34
C LYS A 74 6.22 15.35 -1.11
N GLU A 75 6.43 15.94 0.07
CA GLU A 75 7.71 16.57 0.41
C GLU A 75 8.87 15.58 0.22
N TYR A 76 8.75 14.38 0.77
CA TYR A 76 9.76 13.33 0.59
C TYR A 76 10.03 13.03 -0.89
N ALA A 77 9.00 12.91 -1.71
CA ALA A 77 9.14 12.62 -3.13
C ALA A 77 9.89 13.74 -3.87
N LEU A 78 9.52 14.98 -3.63
CA LEU A 78 10.17 16.17 -4.22
C LEU A 78 11.64 16.26 -3.82
N ASP A 79 11.95 16.15 -2.54
CA ASP A 79 13.31 16.18 -1.99
C ASP A 79 14.20 15.07 -2.57
N ASN A 80 13.59 13.99 -3.02
CA ASN A 80 14.29 12.87 -3.65
C ASN A 80 14.17 12.84 -5.18
N GLY A 81 13.80 13.96 -5.82
CA GLY A 81 13.90 14.15 -7.27
C GLY A 81 12.75 13.57 -8.11
N VAL A 82 11.59 13.34 -7.51
CA VAL A 82 10.36 13.08 -8.27
C VAL A 82 9.82 14.41 -8.78
N SER A 83 9.44 14.50 -10.06
CA SER A 83 8.83 15.71 -10.61
C SER A 83 7.47 15.98 -9.99
N ASP A 84 7.16 17.25 -9.66
CA ASP A 84 5.85 17.63 -9.12
C ASP A 84 4.71 17.30 -10.10
N SER A 85 4.97 17.38 -11.41
CA SER A 85 4.02 16.98 -12.47
C SER A 85 3.66 15.49 -12.47
N ASP A 86 4.48 14.66 -11.81
CA ASP A 86 4.28 13.21 -11.72
C ASP A 86 3.73 12.77 -10.37
N ILE A 87 3.39 13.74 -9.50
CA ILE A 87 2.78 13.50 -8.20
C ILE A 87 1.30 13.85 -8.23
N ILE A 88 0.47 12.90 -7.86
CA ILE A 88 -0.98 13.05 -7.72
C ILE A 88 -1.32 12.90 -6.24
N LEU A 89 -2.21 13.74 -5.72
CA LEU A 89 -2.56 13.73 -4.29
C LEU A 89 -4.00 13.31 -4.06
N GLU A 90 -4.17 12.27 -3.27
CA GLU A 90 -5.45 11.93 -2.67
C GLU A 90 -5.41 12.35 -1.18
N ARG A 91 -6.26 13.30 -0.79
CA ARG A 91 -6.17 14.06 0.47
C ARG A 91 -7.20 13.69 1.51
N ARG A 92 -8.20 12.86 1.17
CA ARG A 92 -9.42 12.66 1.96
C ARG A 92 -9.40 11.37 2.78
N ALA A 93 -8.75 10.34 2.27
CA ALA A 93 -8.83 8.99 2.82
C ALA A 93 -8.32 8.89 4.26
N LYS A 94 -9.14 8.30 5.13
CA LYS A 94 -8.83 8.05 6.54
C LYS A 94 -8.71 6.57 6.88
N ASN A 95 -8.99 5.70 5.92
CA ASN A 95 -8.92 4.25 6.05
C ASN A 95 -8.68 3.59 4.69
N THR A 96 -8.41 2.29 4.68
CA THR A 96 -8.03 1.58 3.45
C THR A 96 -9.16 1.46 2.42
N VAL A 97 -10.42 1.45 2.85
CA VAL A 97 -11.56 1.45 1.91
C VAL A 97 -11.60 2.76 1.16
N GLU A 98 -11.48 3.87 1.88
CA GLU A 98 -11.43 5.21 1.29
C GLU A 98 -10.19 5.42 0.43
N ASN A 99 -9.01 4.91 0.83
CA ASN A 99 -7.83 4.94 -0.02
C ASN A 99 -8.12 4.27 -1.38
N ALA A 100 -8.77 3.11 -1.39
CA ALA A 100 -9.08 2.41 -2.63
C ALA A 100 -10.13 3.18 -3.47
N GLN A 101 -11.20 3.65 -2.84
CA GLN A 101 -12.28 4.37 -3.53
C GLN A 101 -11.81 5.70 -4.12
N TYR A 102 -11.20 6.56 -3.30
CA TYR A 102 -10.79 7.89 -3.75
C TYR A 102 -9.61 7.87 -4.71
N SER A 103 -8.68 6.91 -4.54
CA SER A 103 -7.62 6.72 -5.54
C SER A 103 -8.19 6.23 -6.88
N ALA A 104 -9.18 5.33 -6.87
CA ALA A 104 -9.84 4.87 -8.08
C ALA A 104 -10.60 6.01 -8.77
N GLU A 105 -11.35 6.84 -8.04
CA GLU A 105 -12.00 8.05 -8.56
C GLU A 105 -10.99 8.94 -9.31
N ILE A 106 -9.87 9.28 -8.67
CA ILE A 106 -8.83 10.13 -9.27
C ILE A 106 -8.24 9.50 -10.54
N ILE A 107 -7.93 8.19 -10.48
CA ILE A 107 -7.35 7.47 -11.63
C ILE A 107 -8.29 7.50 -12.83
N LEU A 108 -9.59 7.32 -12.60
CA LEU A 108 -10.60 7.28 -13.67
C LEU A 108 -10.93 8.67 -14.21
N GLU A 109 -11.08 9.67 -13.35
CA GLU A 109 -11.41 11.03 -13.75
C GLU A 109 -10.27 11.72 -14.51
N SER A 110 -9.02 11.48 -14.11
CA SER A 110 -7.86 12.13 -14.72
C SER A 110 -7.22 11.33 -15.86
N ASP A 111 -7.75 10.14 -16.17
CA ASP A 111 -7.27 9.26 -17.25
C ASP A 111 -5.74 8.99 -17.18
N VAL A 112 -5.20 8.92 -15.95
CA VAL A 112 -3.75 8.77 -15.71
C VAL A 112 -3.25 7.33 -15.82
N ALA A 113 -4.15 6.35 -15.84
CA ALA A 113 -3.83 4.96 -16.11
C ALA A 113 -4.87 4.32 -17.03
N LYS A 114 -4.38 3.70 -18.11
CA LYS A 114 -5.21 3.03 -19.13
C LYS A 114 -5.04 1.51 -19.12
N ARG A 115 -3.94 1.02 -18.59
CA ARG A 115 -3.57 -0.41 -18.64
C ARG A 115 -3.26 -0.98 -17.27
N SER A 116 -2.45 -0.27 -16.45
CA SER A 116 -1.92 -0.86 -15.23
C SER A 116 -1.75 0.14 -14.09
N VAL A 117 -2.09 -0.34 -12.90
CA VAL A 117 -1.92 0.37 -11.63
C VAL A 117 -1.15 -0.55 -10.69
N ALA A 118 -0.18 -0.01 -9.97
CA ALA A 118 0.47 -0.70 -8.87
C ALA A 118 0.06 -0.06 -7.53
N ILE A 119 -0.03 -0.85 -6.47
CA ILE A 119 -0.23 -0.35 -5.11
C ILE A 119 0.97 -0.68 -4.24
N LEU A 120 1.34 0.24 -3.35
CA LEU A 120 2.45 0.08 -2.42
C LEU A 120 1.97 0.28 -0.97
N THR A 121 2.18 -0.73 -0.14
CA THR A 121 1.96 -0.64 1.30
C THR A 121 2.84 -1.61 2.07
N THR A 122 2.61 -1.81 3.38
CA THR A 122 3.36 -2.78 4.18
C THR A 122 2.89 -4.22 3.95
N ALA A 123 3.79 -5.19 4.15
CA ALA A 123 3.54 -6.61 3.90
C ALA A 123 2.29 -7.15 4.61
N PHE A 124 2.08 -6.78 5.88
CA PHE A 124 0.91 -7.23 6.64
C PHE A 124 -0.41 -6.62 6.16
N HIS A 125 -0.37 -5.60 5.30
CA HIS A 125 -1.53 -4.85 4.83
C HIS A 125 -1.86 -5.12 3.36
N ILE A 126 -0.90 -5.60 2.56
CA ILE A 126 -0.99 -5.64 1.10
C ILE A 126 -2.15 -6.50 0.57
N LYS A 127 -2.44 -7.66 1.19
CA LYS A 127 -3.54 -8.53 0.75
C LYS A 127 -4.90 -7.84 0.87
N ARG A 128 -5.15 -7.17 1.99
CA ARG A 128 -6.37 -6.39 2.21
C ARG A 128 -6.46 -5.23 1.21
N ALA A 129 -5.38 -4.49 1.02
CA ALA A 129 -5.33 -3.40 0.08
C ALA A 129 -5.59 -3.88 -1.36
N LYS A 130 -4.89 -4.92 -1.82
CA LYS A 130 -5.08 -5.49 -3.17
C LYS A 130 -6.54 -5.91 -3.41
N TYR A 131 -7.16 -6.56 -2.43
CA TYR A 131 -8.58 -6.94 -2.53
C TYR A 131 -9.48 -5.72 -2.73
N LEU A 132 -9.32 -4.68 -1.91
CA LEU A 132 -10.15 -3.47 -1.98
C LEU A 132 -9.93 -2.71 -3.30
N PHE A 133 -8.68 -2.56 -3.74
CA PHE A 133 -8.37 -1.93 -5.02
C PHE A 133 -8.91 -2.73 -6.22
N LYS A 134 -8.86 -4.06 -6.17
CA LYS A 134 -9.46 -4.92 -7.21
C LYS A 134 -10.97 -4.71 -7.37
N HIS A 135 -11.66 -4.31 -6.29
CA HIS A 135 -13.09 -4.03 -6.34
C HIS A 135 -13.42 -2.56 -6.66
N ALA A 136 -12.48 -1.64 -6.43
CA ALA A 136 -12.65 -0.23 -6.72
C ALA A 136 -12.25 0.14 -8.15
N LEU A 137 -11.27 -0.56 -8.72
CA LEU A 137 -10.78 -0.33 -10.08
C LEU A 137 -11.53 -1.18 -11.11
N PRO A 138 -11.72 -0.69 -12.35
CA PRO A 138 -12.28 -1.47 -13.44
C PRO A 138 -11.42 -2.71 -13.76
N GLN A 139 -12.08 -3.79 -14.19
CA GLN A 139 -11.41 -5.06 -14.48
C GLN A 139 -10.40 -5.02 -15.66
N TYR A 140 -10.50 -4.01 -16.52
CA TYR A 140 -9.55 -3.84 -17.63
C TYR A 140 -8.20 -3.28 -17.19
N LEU A 141 -8.10 -2.69 -15.98
CA LEU A 141 -6.84 -2.24 -15.42
C LEU A 141 -6.13 -3.41 -14.71
N GLU A 142 -4.93 -3.72 -15.15
CA GLU A 142 -4.07 -4.69 -14.47
C GLU A 142 -3.60 -4.11 -13.15
N LEU A 143 -3.85 -4.84 -12.05
CA LEU A 143 -3.51 -4.40 -10.70
C LEU A 143 -2.32 -5.21 -10.16
N HIS A 144 -1.18 -4.53 -10.01
CA HIS A 144 0.01 -5.06 -9.34
C HIS A 144 0.07 -4.64 -7.88
N SER A 145 0.74 -5.42 -7.06
CA SER A 145 0.95 -5.11 -5.64
C SER A 145 2.43 -5.19 -5.28
N TYR A 146 2.92 -4.16 -4.61
CA TYR A 146 4.27 -4.11 -4.09
C TYR A 146 4.23 -3.85 -2.58
N PHE A 147 5.06 -4.52 -1.81
CA PHE A 147 5.06 -4.32 -0.37
C PHE A 147 6.46 -4.07 0.18
N VAL A 148 6.49 -3.39 1.31
CA VAL A 148 7.69 -3.19 2.12
C VAL A 148 7.48 -3.75 3.52
N ASN A 149 8.57 -4.07 4.19
CA ASN A 149 8.53 -4.44 5.59
C ASN A 149 8.74 -3.19 6.48
N ASP A 150 8.01 -3.13 7.58
CA ASP A 150 8.38 -2.23 8.68
C ASP A 150 9.31 -2.93 9.67
N SER A 151 9.72 -2.25 10.74
CA SER A 151 10.67 -2.80 11.71
C SER A 151 10.09 -3.91 12.59
N SER A 152 8.79 -3.87 12.89
CA SER A 152 8.17 -4.70 13.93
C SER A 152 7.04 -5.61 13.45
N THR A 153 6.56 -5.42 12.21
CA THR A 153 5.41 -6.17 11.69
C THR A 153 5.78 -6.87 10.39
N ARG A 154 6.76 -7.76 10.46
CA ARG A 154 7.20 -8.60 9.35
C ARG A 154 6.69 -10.02 9.51
N ARG A 155 6.77 -10.79 8.44
CA ARG A 155 6.39 -12.21 8.41
C ARG A 155 7.08 -13.05 9.50
N ASP A 156 8.27 -12.64 9.92
CA ASP A 156 9.18 -13.38 10.83
C ASP A 156 9.27 -12.78 12.23
N ASN A 157 8.52 -11.72 12.58
CA ASN A 157 8.67 -11.06 13.88
C ASN A 157 7.40 -10.44 14.47
N TRP A 158 6.26 -10.47 13.80
CA TRP A 158 5.04 -9.76 14.21
C TRP A 158 4.46 -10.19 15.56
N TRP A 159 4.84 -11.36 16.06
CA TRP A 159 4.35 -11.91 17.34
C TRP A 159 5.15 -11.45 18.56
N TYR A 160 6.22 -10.66 18.39
CA TYR A 160 7.08 -10.24 19.51
C TYR A 160 6.57 -9.00 20.26
N THR A 161 5.70 -8.19 19.69
CA THR A 161 5.17 -6.98 20.33
C THR A 161 3.65 -6.94 20.26
N GLU A 162 3.01 -6.45 21.32
CA GLU A 162 1.55 -6.35 21.39
C GLU A 162 0.98 -5.47 20.24
N SER A 163 1.66 -4.38 19.93
CA SER A 163 1.21 -3.47 18.86
C SER A 163 1.28 -4.14 17.47
N ALA A 164 2.29 -4.97 17.21
CA ALA A 164 2.38 -5.73 15.96
C ALA A 164 1.34 -6.85 15.91
N VAL A 165 1.14 -7.58 17.02
CA VAL A 165 0.06 -8.57 17.15
C VAL A 165 -1.28 -7.94 16.87
N SER A 166 -1.61 -6.81 17.50
CA SER A 166 -2.88 -6.10 17.28
C SER A 166 -3.10 -5.74 15.80
N ARG A 167 -2.08 -5.20 15.13
CA ARG A 167 -2.18 -4.85 13.70
C ARG A 167 -2.40 -6.08 12.80
N VAL A 168 -1.67 -7.16 13.07
CA VAL A 168 -1.78 -8.40 12.26
C VAL A 168 -3.13 -9.08 12.51
N MET A 169 -3.57 -9.17 13.77
CA MET A 169 -4.87 -9.75 14.10
C MET A 169 -6.03 -8.96 13.48
N HIS A 170 -5.98 -7.63 13.55
CA HIS A 170 -6.97 -6.80 12.87
C HIS A 170 -7.02 -7.10 11.35
N ASN A 171 -5.86 -7.15 10.68
CA ASN A 171 -5.83 -7.48 9.25
C ASN A 171 -6.32 -8.91 8.96
N HIS A 172 -5.95 -9.88 9.80
CA HIS A 172 -6.41 -11.26 9.69
C HIS A 172 -7.95 -11.36 9.74
N GLU A 173 -8.58 -10.70 10.70
CA GLU A 173 -10.04 -10.69 10.81
C GLU A 173 -10.71 -10.01 9.62
N VAL A 174 -10.18 -8.86 9.17
CA VAL A 174 -10.73 -8.16 8.00
C VAL A 174 -10.59 -9.01 6.75
N ILE A 175 -9.43 -9.62 6.50
CA ILE A 175 -9.19 -10.53 5.36
C ILE A 175 -10.20 -11.69 5.38
N LYS A 176 -10.45 -12.30 6.53
CA LYS A 176 -11.46 -13.36 6.69
C LYS A 176 -12.87 -12.89 6.35
N ARG A 177 -13.29 -11.73 6.87
CA ARG A 177 -14.63 -11.16 6.57
C ARG A 177 -14.80 -10.85 5.09
N LEU A 178 -13.75 -10.40 4.42
CA LEU A 178 -13.75 -10.12 2.98
C LEU A 178 -13.72 -11.39 2.12
N GLY A 179 -13.54 -12.58 2.69
CA GLY A 179 -13.45 -13.83 1.96
C GLY A 179 -12.22 -13.94 1.05
N VAL A 180 -11.16 -13.19 1.35
CA VAL A 180 -9.90 -13.24 0.58
C VAL A 180 -9.24 -14.60 0.78
N LYS A 181 -9.11 -15.36 -0.30
CA LYS A 181 -8.45 -16.67 -0.23
C LYS A 181 -6.96 -16.51 0.10
N PRO A 182 -6.38 -17.43 0.90
CA PRO A 182 -4.91 -17.51 1.02
C PRO A 182 -4.28 -17.65 -0.37
N TYR A 183 -3.09 -17.09 -0.57
CA TYR A 183 -2.33 -17.39 -1.78
C TYR A 183 -2.03 -18.89 -1.83
N ALA A 184 -2.36 -19.50 -2.95
CA ALA A 184 -1.93 -20.87 -3.26
C ALA A 184 -0.42 -20.91 -3.45
#